data_dc78a4cc6d2e7661f3dd57d3d1ffcfe8
#
_entry.id   dc78a4cc6d2e7661f3dd57d3d1ffcfe8
#
_cell.length_a   1.000
_cell.length_b   1.000
_cell.length_c   1.000
_cell.angle_alpha   90.00
_cell.angle_beta   90.00
_cell.angle_gamma   90.00
#
_symmetry.space_group_name_H-M   'P 1'
#
loop_
_entity.id
_entity.type
_entity.pdbx_description
1 polymer ?
#
loop_
_entity_poly.entity_id
_entity_poly.type
_entity_poly.pdbx_seq_one_letter_code
_entity_poly.pdbx_strand_id
1 'polypeptide(L)'
;MSSQLKKVDPKEVQRLRAETNAGVMDCKRALEDTQGDYEKAKGLLKERGLARVAKKSDREAKEGAIASYIHAGGRVGALVEIASETDFVARSEEFQKLALEVAMQVAAMAPADIDELLRQSYIREPSKTIKDLVTTLAAAVGENVSVRRIQRFALGES
;
A
#
# COMPACT_ATOMS: atom_id res chain seq x y z
N MET A 1 38.48 6.73 16.41
CA MET A 1 37.93 5.42 16.83
C MET A 1 37.19 4.83 15.64
N SER A 2 37.73 3.77 15.07
CA SER A 2 37.11 3.09 13.96
C SER A 2 35.86 2.34 14.49
N SER A 3 34.68 2.84 14.18
CA SER A 3 33.47 2.10 14.35
C SER A 3 33.54 0.86 13.44
N GLN A 4 33.84 -0.29 14.02
CA GLN A 4 33.74 -1.56 13.30
C GLN A 4 32.26 -1.72 12.93
N LEU A 5 31.92 -1.45 11.66
CA LEU A 5 30.63 -1.77 11.08
C LEU A 5 30.41 -3.28 11.30
N LYS A 6 29.47 -3.60 12.16
CA LYS A 6 29.06 -4.99 12.40
C LYS A 6 28.65 -5.58 11.05
N LYS A 7 29.32 -6.62 10.63
CA LYS A 7 29.05 -7.27 9.33
C LYS A 7 27.60 -7.74 9.35
N VAL A 8 26.78 -7.15 8.50
CA VAL A 8 25.34 -7.50 8.39
C VAL A 8 25.20 -8.93 7.91
N ASP A 9 24.41 -9.73 8.61
CA ASP A 9 24.14 -11.12 8.22
C ASP A 9 23.27 -11.14 6.95
N PRO A 10 23.70 -11.80 5.86
CA PRO A 10 22.91 -11.94 4.64
C PRO A 10 21.52 -12.56 4.88
N LYS A 11 21.38 -13.43 5.88
CA LYS A 11 20.09 -14.04 6.24
C LYS A 11 19.10 -13.01 6.78
N GLU A 12 19.58 -12.07 7.59
CA GLU A 12 18.74 -10.97 8.10
C GLU A 12 18.33 -10.03 6.99
N VAL A 13 19.21 -9.75 6.02
CA VAL A 13 18.85 -8.97 4.81
C VAL A 13 17.74 -9.65 4.02
N GLN A 14 17.84 -10.97 3.79
CA GLN A 14 16.82 -11.72 3.08
C GLN A 14 15.48 -11.75 3.84
N ARG A 15 15.52 -11.94 5.15
CA ARG A 15 14.34 -11.93 6.00
C ARG A 15 13.66 -10.55 5.97
N LEU A 16 14.43 -9.48 6.13
CA LEU A 16 13.92 -8.12 6.11
C LEU A 16 13.30 -7.76 4.75
N ARG A 17 13.91 -8.23 3.66
CA ARG A 17 13.35 -8.10 2.32
C ARG A 17 12.02 -8.85 2.17
N ALA A 18 11.95 -10.08 2.64
CA ALA A 18 10.72 -10.89 2.58
C ALA A 18 9.56 -10.23 3.35
N GLU A 19 9.85 -9.58 4.48
CA GLU A 19 8.83 -8.91 5.30
C GLU A 19 8.45 -7.51 4.80
N THR A 20 9.35 -6.79 4.13
CA THR A 20 9.15 -5.37 3.78
C THR A 20 8.99 -5.12 2.29
N ASN A 21 9.30 -6.10 1.43
CA ASN A 21 9.42 -5.95 -0.02
C ASN A 21 10.39 -4.82 -0.47
N ALA A 22 11.23 -4.32 0.41
CA ALA A 22 12.23 -3.33 0.08
C ALA A 22 13.38 -3.96 -0.74
N GLY A 23 14.11 -3.13 -1.48
CA GLY A 23 15.27 -3.59 -2.25
C GLY A 23 16.36 -4.19 -1.35
N VAL A 24 17.12 -5.17 -1.85
CA VAL A 24 18.20 -5.84 -1.10
C VAL A 24 19.18 -4.83 -0.52
N MET A 25 19.59 -3.83 -1.32
CA MET A 25 20.55 -2.81 -0.86
C MET A 25 19.95 -1.87 0.16
N ASP A 26 18.66 -1.58 0.07
CA ASP A 26 17.96 -0.77 1.07
C ASP A 26 17.87 -1.51 2.41
N CYS A 27 17.56 -2.81 2.38
CA CYS A 27 17.55 -3.66 3.57
C CYS A 27 18.94 -3.73 4.22
N LYS A 28 19.98 -3.93 3.41
CA LYS A 28 21.35 -3.96 3.90
C LYS A 28 21.74 -2.65 4.57
N ARG A 29 21.52 -1.51 3.92
CA ARG A 29 21.79 -0.18 4.46
C ARG A 29 21.01 0.09 5.74
N ALA A 30 19.73 -0.28 5.78
CA ALA A 30 18.93 -0.09 6.98
C ALA A 30 19.47 -0.88 8.18
N LEU A 31 19.94 -2.10 7.97
CA LEU A 31 20.60 -2.89 9.02
C LEU A 31 21.97 -2.32 9.41
N GLU A 32 22.76 -1.81 8.46
CA GLU A 32 24.00 -1.11 8.74
C GLU A 32 23.77 0.16 9.58
N ASP A 33 22.83 1.00 9.17
CA ASP A 33 22.47 2.26 9.84
C ASP A 33 21.93 2.04 11.27
N THR A 34 21.30 0.91 11.51
CA THR A 34 20.73 0.53 12.82
C THR A 34 21.63 -0.42 13.61
N GLN A 35 22.88 -0.62 13.15
CA GLN A 35 23.86 -1.49 13.79
C GLN A 35 23.38 -2.94 14.01
N GLY A 36 22.55 -3.44 13.10
CA GLY A 36 21.97 -4.78 13.13
C GLY A 36 20.69 -4.90 13.97
N ASP A 37 20.13 -3.79 14.44
CA ASP A 37 18.82 -3.81 15.11
C ASP A 37 17.72 -4.00 14.07
N TYR A 38 17.13 -5.21 14.04
CA TYR A 38 16.17 -5.63 13.04
C TYR A 38 14.88 -4.80 13.05
N GLU A 39 14.32 -4.55 14.23
CA GLU A 39 13.06 -3.79 14.35
C GLU A 39 13.24 -2.32 13.99
N LYS A 40 14.37 -1.73 14.38
CA LYS A 40 14.71 -0.37 13.93
C LYS A 40 14.95 -0.29 12.43
N ALA A 41 15.60 -1.29 11.84
CA ALA A 41 15.82 -1.37 10.40
C ALA A 41 14.49 -1.45 9.64
N LYS A 42 13.55 -2.25 10.14
CA LYS A 42 12.20 -2.35 9.59
C LYS A 42 11.43 -1.02 9.67
N GLY A 43 11.49 -0.35 10.81
CA GLY A 43 10.92 0.99 10.99
C GLY A 43 11.54 2.04 10.05
N LEU A 44 12.86 2.02 9.90
CA LEU A 44 13.58 2.92 9.00
C LEU A 44 13.22 2.70 7.53
N LEU A 45 13.04 1.44 7.11
CA LEU A 45 12.58 1.11 5.75
C LEU A 45 11.17 1.61 5.50
N LYS A 46 10.27 1.46 6.46
CA LYS A 46 8.90 1.99 6.38
C LYS A 46 8.92 3.51 6.23
N GLU A 47 9.67 4.22 7.05
CA GLU A 47 9.82 5.67 6.99
C GLU A 47 10.38 6.14 5.64
N ARG A 48 11.45 5.50 5.15
CA ARG A 48 12.05 5.80 3.84
C ARG A 48 11.08 5.51 2.69
N GLY A 49 10.30 4.44 2.78
CA GLY A 49 9.26 4.09 1.83
C GLY A 49 8.18 5.17 1.77
N LEU A 50 7.69 5.62 2.91
CA LEU A 50 6.71 6.71 3.02
C LEU A 50 7.25 8.03 2.43
N ALA A 51 8.50 8.37 2.71
CA ALA A 51 9.13 9.56 2.15
C ALA A 51 9.28 9.51 0.63
N ARG A 52 9.58 8.33 0.06
CA ARG A 52 9.64 8.12 -1.40
C ARG A 52 8.25 8.24 -2.04
N VAL A 53 7.23 7.69 -1.41
CA VAL A 53 5.83 7.81 -1.87
C VAL A 53 5.41 9.27 -1.86
N ALA A 54 5.68 10.00 -0.79
CA ALA A 54 5.34 11.42 -0.70
C ALA A 54 6.01 12.25 -1.82
N LYS A 55 7.26 11.95 -2.16
CA LYS A 55 7.97 12.62 -3.29
C LYS A 55 7.38 12.30 -4.67
N LYS A 56 6.65 11.20 -4.80
CA LYS A 56 6.07 10.73 -6.06
C LYS A 56 4.59 11.04 -6.18
N SER A 57 3.96 11.56 -5.13
CA SER A 57 2.50 11.82 -5.09
C SER A 57 2.01 12.78 -6.19
N ASP A 58 2.89 13.67 -6.67
CA ASP A 58 2.58 14.63 -7.73
C ASP A 58 2.82 14.08 -9.14
N ARG A 59 3.35 12.85 -9.26
CA ARG A 59 3.52 12.24 -10.58
C ARG A 59 2.19 11.92 -11.20
N GLU A 60 2.11 12.15 -12.51
CA GLU A 60 0.91 11.84 -13.26
C GLU A 60 0.66 10.33 -13.30
N ALA A 61 -0.54 9.92 -12.91
CA ALA A 61 -0.98 8.54 -12.89
C ALA A 61 -2.23 8.43 -13.77
N LYS A 62 -2.04 8.02 -15.01
CA LYS A 62 -3.11 7.89 -16.03
C LYS A 62 -3.53 6.46 -16.31
N GLU A 63 -2.74 5.51 -15.88
CA GLU A 63 -3.07 4.09 -15.95
C GLU A 63 -3.77 3.66 -14.66
N GLY A 64 -4.21 2.43 -14.59
CA GLY A 64 -4.87 1.90 -13.40
C GLY A 64 -5.94 0.88 -13.72
N ALA A 65 -6.88 0.73 -12.81
CA ALA A 65 -8.00 -0.17 -12.97
C ALA A 65 -9.27 0.37 -12.31
N ILE A 66 -10.41 -0.05 -12.86
CA ILE A 66 -11.70 0.06 -12.21
C ILE A 66 -12.04 -1.33 -11.67
N ALA A 67 -12.25 -1.41 -10.36
CA ALA A 67 -12.68 -2.64 -9.70
C ALA A 67 -14.11 -2.52 -9.18
N SER A 68 -14.80 -3.61 -9.15
CA SER A 68 -16.15 -3.70 -8.61
C SER A 68 -16.23 -4.76 -7.52
N TYR A 69 -17.11 -4.53 -6.57
CA TYR A 69 -17.51 -5.52 -5.59
C TYR A 69 -19.02 -5.48 -5.42
N ILE A 70 -19.66 -6.61 -5.60
CA ILE A 70 -21.08 -6.79 -5.33
C ILE A 70 -21.20 -7.78 -4.18
N HIS A 71 -21.80 -7.34 -3.07
CA HIS A 71 -22.01 -8.20 -1.92
C HIS A 71 -23.03 -9.30 -2.22
N ALA A 72 -22.86 -10.44 -1.54
CA ALA A 72 -23.76 -11.58 -1.70
C ALA A 72 -25.23 -11.16 -1.57
N GLY A 73 -26.07 -11.61 -2.51
CA GLY A 73 -27.47 -11.20 -2.61
C GLY A 73 -27.73 -9.95 -3.46
N GLY A 74 -26.68 -9.27 -3.94
CA GLY A 74 -26.80 -8.16 -4.90
C GLY A 74 -27.46 -6.89 -4.37
N ARG A 75 -27.48 -6.68 -3.07
CA ARG A 75 -28.16 -5.52 -2.45
C ARG A 75 -27.24 -4.32 -2.20
N VAL A 76 -25.95 -4.54 -2.17
CA VAL A 76 -24.90 -3.52 -1.99
C VAL A 76 -23.79 -3.77 -2.97
N GLY A 77 -23.27 -2.74 -3.58
CA GLY A 77 -22.13 -2.82 -4.47
C GLY A 77 -21.33 -1.53 -4.52
N ALA A 78 -20.10 -1.63 -5.00
CA ALA A 78 -19.21 -0.50 -5.17
C ALA A 78 -18.37 -0.63 -6.44
N LEU A 79 -18.04 0.53 -7.03
CA LEU A 79 -17.04 0.72 -8.06
C LEU A 79 -15.95 1.63 -7.51
N VAL A 80 -14.69 1.30 -7.76
CA VAL A 80 -13.55 2.14 -7.41
C VAL A 80 -12.60 2.27 -8.59
N GLU A 81 -12.05 3.46 -8.77
CA GLU A 81 -10.97 3.72 -9.72
C GLU A 81 -9.69 3.96 -8.94
N ILE A 82 -8.70 3.12 -9.20
CA ILE A 82 -7.36 3.25 -8.63
C ILE A 82 -6.37 3.47 -9.76
N ALA A 83 -5.56 4.51 -9.63
CA ALA A 83 -4.58 4.91 -10.63
C ALA A 83 -3.18 4.47 -10.28
N SER A 84 -2.38 4.19 -11.29
CA SER A 84 -0.94 3.95 -11.28
C SER A 84 -0.26 4.73 -12.41
N GLU A 85 1.08 4.79 -12.40
CA GLU A 85 1.81 5.48 -13.46
C GLU A 85 1.86 4.64 -14.75
N THR A 86 1.98 3.30 -14.62
CA THR A 86 2.11 2.38 -15.76
C THR A 86 1.03 1.32 -15.76
N ASP A 87 0.72 0.81 -16.96
CA ASP A 87 -0.18 -0.32 -17.13
C ASP A 87 0.43 -1.64 -16.62
N PHE A 88 1.75 -1.73 -16.57
CA PHE A 88 2.46 -2.86 -16.00
C PHE A 88 2.10 -3.06 -14.52
N VAL A 89 2.13 -1.98 -13.73
CA VAL A 89 1.71 -2.02 -12.32
C VAL A 89 0.21 -2.29 -12.22
N ALA A 90 -0.61 -1.64 -13.04
CA ALA A 90 -2.06 -1.82 -13.05
C ALA A 90 -2.49 -3.28 -13.27
N ARG A 91 -1.71 -4.06 -14.02
CA ARG A 91 -1.97 -5.49 -14.31
C ARG A 91 -1.39 -6.44 -13.27
N SER A 92 -0.58 -5.96 -12.33
CA SER A 92 0.01 -6.81 -11.29
C SER A 92 -1.07 -7.38 -10.35
N GLU A 93 -0.80 -8.57 -9.82
CA GLU A 93 -1.73 -9.22 -8.88
C GLU A 93 -1.94 -8.38 -7.63
N GLU A 94 -0.87 -7.76 -7.12
CA GLU A 94 -0.92 -6.92 -5.93
C GLU A 94 -1.80 -5.69 -6.14
N PHE A 95 -1.71 -5.06 -7.30
CA PHE A 95 -2.54 -3.90 -7.63
C PHE A 95 -4.01 -4.31 -7.78
N GLN A 96 -4.29 -5.40 -8.50
CA GLN A 96 -5.64 -5.92 -8.67
C GLN A 96 -6.27 -6.34 -7.34
N LYS A 97 -5.47 -6.95 -6.46
CA LYS A 97 -5.91 -7.29 -5.10
C LYS A 97 -6.24 -6.04 -4.29
N LEU A 98 -5.39 -5.02 -4.30
CA LEU A 98 -5.67 -3.76 -3.63
C LEU A 98 -6.97 -3.13 -4.13
N ALA A 99 -7.17 -3.08 -5.45
CA ALA A 99 -8.38 -2.51 -6.05
C ALA A 99 -9.64 -3.23 -5.56
N LEU A 100 -9.64 -4.56 -5.51
CA LEU A 100 -10.75 -5.35 -5.00
C LEU A 100 -11.00 -5.12 -3.50
N GLU A 101 -9.93 -5.07 -2.69
CA GLU A 101 -10.02 -4.82 -1.24
C GLU A 101 -10.60 -3.42 -0.97
N VAL A 102 -10.22 -2.43 -1.74
CA VAL A 102 -10.77 -1.06 -1.62
C VAL A 102 -12.25 -1.03 -2.02
N ALA A 103 -12.63 -1.70 -3.11
CA ALA A 103 -14.05 -1.80 -3.51
C ALA A 103 -14.90 -2.47 -2.43
N MET A 104 -14.40 -3.53 -1.82
CA MET A 104 -15.06 -4.23 -0.72
C MET A 104 -15.19 -3.32 0.52
N GLN A 105 -14.17 -2.57 0.86
CA GLN A 105 -14.18 -1.60 1.96
C GLN A 105 -15.26 -0.53 1.74
N VAL A 106 -15.34 0.02 0.52
CA VAL A 106 -16.36 1.03 0.16
C VAL A 106 -17.78 0.44 0.31
N ALA A 107 -18.00 -0.76 -0.19
CA ALA A 107 -19.30 -1.42 -0.05
C ALA A 107 -19.69 -1.65 1.41
N ALA A 108 -18.74 -2.09 2.24
CA ALA A 108 -18.96 -2.44 3.65
C ALA A 108 -19.12 -1.23 4.57
N MET A 109 -18.31 -0.19 4.37
CA MET A 109 -18.15 0.90 5.33
C MET A 109 -18.77 2.23 4.88
N ALA A 110 -19.26 2.31 3.66
CA ALA A 110 -19.96 3.47 3.11
C ALA A 110 -19.25 4.83 3.38
N PRO A 111 -17.97 4.99 3.01
CA PRO A 111 -17.27 6.25 3.23
C PRO A 111 -17.95 7.36 2.41
N ALA A 112 -18.05 8.56 2.99
CA ALA A 112 -18.65 9.71 2.32
C ALA A 112 -17.78 10.21 1.15
N ASP A 113 -16.47 10.09 1.28
CA ASP A 113 -15.49 10.53 0.29
C ASP A 113 -14.19 9.71 0.38
N ILE A 114 -13.24 10.03 -0.50
CA ILE A 114 -11.94 9.35 -0.54
C ILE A 114 -11.12 9.62 0.73
N ASP A 115 -11.19 10.82 1.29
CA ASP A 115 -10.43 11.17 2.49
C ASP A 115 -10.92 10.37 3.70
N GLU A 116 -12.23 10.18 3.83
CA GLU A 116 -12.79 9.30 4.85
C GLU A 116 -12.38 7.85 4.63
N LEU A 117 -12.50 7.35 3.39
CA LEU A 117 -12.06 6.00 3.02
C LEU A 117 -10.62 5.74 3.44
N LEU A 118 -9.71 6.65 3.12
CA LEU A 118 -8.29 6.50 3.43
C LEU A 118 -7.99 6.44 4.93
N ARG A 119 -8.81 7.11 5.75
CA ARG A 119 -8.69 7.09 7.22
C ARG A 119 -9.34 5.88 7.88
N GLN A 120 -10.25 5.19 7.20
CA GLN A 120 -10.94 4.03 7.76
C GLN A 120 -9.96 2.90 8.09
N SER A 121 -10.20 2.23 9.21
CA SER A 121 -9.54 0.96 9.51
C SER A 121 -9.95 -0.10 8.50
N TYR A 122 -8.98 -0.83 7.97
CA TYR A 122 -9.23 -1.91 7.02
C TYR A 122 -10.00 -3.05 7.68
N ILE A 123 -11.13 -3.44 7.10
CA ILE A 123 -12.06 -4.39 7.72
C ILE A 123 -11.46 -5.78 7.99
N ARG A 124 -10.49 -6.22 7.17
CA ARG A 124 -9.83 -7.52 7.36
C ARG A 124 -8.63 -7.48 8.30
N GLU A 125 -8.06 -6.30 8.51
CA GLU A 125 -6.91 -6.09 9.39
C GLU A 125 -7.00 -4.70 10.04
N PRO A 126 -7.78 -4.55 11.14
CA PRO A 126 -8.09 -3.25 11.73
C PRO A 126 -6.89 -2.46 12.26
N SER A 127 -5.73 -3.10 12.39
CA SER A 127 -4.47 -2.43 12.74
C SER A 127 -3.90 -1.54 11.62
N LYS A 128 -4.42 -1.67 10.41
CA LYS A 128 -4.05 -0.88 9.23
C LYS A 128 -5.21 -0.03 8.76
N THR A 129 -4.90 1.12 8.15
CA THR A 129 -5.87 1.92 7.42
C THR A 129 -5.84 1.59 5.93
N ILE A 130 -6.87 2.01 5.19
CA ILE A 130 -6.85 1.91 3.72
C ILE A 130 -5.68 2.72 3.14
N LYS A 131 -5.36 3.87 3.73
CA LYS A 131 -4.16 4.64 3.35
C LYS A 131 -2.88 3.83 3.49
N ASP A 132 -2.76 3.04 4.57
CA ASP A 132 -1.59 2.17 4.77
C ASP A 132 -1.46 1.14 3.65
N LEU A 133 -2.57 0.54 3.19
CA LEU A 133 -2.56 -0.42 2.08
C LEU A 133 -2.09 0.23 0.78
N VAL A 134 -2.65 1.38 0.44
CA VAL A 134 -2.28 2.14 -0.77
C VAL A 134 -0.81 2.55 -0.73
N THR A 135 -0.36 3.10 0.39
CA THR A 135 1.01 3.57 0.58
C THR A 135 2.02 2.42 0.54
N THR A 136 1.67 1.27 1.13
CA THR A 136 2.51 0.07 1.12
C THR A 136 2.72 -0.43 -0.31
N LEU A 137 1.65 -0.50 -1.11
CA LEU A 137 1.78 -0.89 -2.51
C LEU A 137 2.59 0.13 -3.31
N ALA A 138 2.30 1.42 -3.16
CA ALA A 138 3.05 2.49 -3.85
C ALA A 138 4.55 2.42 -3.55
N ALA A 139 4.93 2.16 -2.30
CA ALA A 139 6.32 1.97 -1.90
C ALA A 139 6.95 0.73 -2.54
N ALA A 140 6.21 -0.39 -2.60
CA ALA A 140 6.69 -1.65 -3.15
C ALA A 140 6.91 -1.57 -4.67
N VAL A 141 6.00 -0.95 -5.41
CA VAL A 141 6.09 -0.82 -6.88
C VAL A 141 6.90 0.39 -7.34
N GLY A 142 7.15 1.34 -6.45
CA GLY A 142 7.93 2.55 -6.77
C GLY A 142 7.20 3.55 -7.65
N GLU A 143 5.87 3.51 -7.70
CA GLU A 143 5.02 4.40 -8.48
C GLU A 143 4.02 5.15 -7.60
N ASN A 144 3.49 6.26 -8.12
CA ASN A 144 2.33 6.90 -7.55
C ASN A 144 1.11 5.99 -7.74
N VAL A 145 0.50 5.58 -6.63
CA VAL A 145 -0.75 4.81 -6.60
C VAL A 145 -1.76 5.58 -5.77
N SER A 146 -2.94 5.81 -6.32
CA SER A 146 -3.96 6.62 -5.63
C SER A 146 -5.38 6.17 -5.98
N VAL A 147 -6.29 6.29 -5.01
CA VAL A 147 -7.72 6.14 -5.23
C VAL A 147 -8.24 7.43 -5.86
N ARG A 148 -8.89 7.34 -7.00
CA ARG A 148 -9.37 8.50 -7.78
C ARG A 148 -10.86 8.74 -7.62
N ARG A 149 -11.66 7.70 -7.70
CA ARG A 149 -13.11 7.78 -7.60
C ARG A 149 -13.66 6.56 -6.88
N ILE A 150 -14.73 6.79 -6.14
CA ILE A 150 -15.50 5.73 -5.50
C ILE A 150 -16.98 5.98 -5.74
N GLN A 151 -17.75 4.91 -5.90
CA GLN A 151 -19.20 4.97 -5.98
C GLN A 151 -19.79 3.73 -5.31
N ARG A 152 -20.73 3.95 -4.41
CA ARG A 152 -21.44 2.90 -3.70
C ARG A 152 -22.93 2.98 -4.02
N PHE A 153 -23.54 1.82 -4.18
CA PHE A 153 -24.97 1.66 -4.29
C PHE A 153 -25.47 0.67 -3.25
N ALA A 154 -26.57 1.00 -2.60
CA ALA A 154 -27.30 0.08 -1.76
C ALA A 154 -28.79 0.18 -2.07
N LEU A 155 -29.48 -0.95 -2.16
CA LEU A 155 -30.92 -0.95 -2.45
C LEU A 155 -31.68 -0.19 -1.36
N GLY A 156 -32.53 0.75 -1.80
CA GLY A 156 -33.37 1.53 -0.91
C GLY A 156 -32.68 2.73 -0.25
N GLU A 157 -31.40 2.97 -0.53
CA GLU A 157 -30.71 4.21 -0.17
C GLU A 157 -30.77 5.20 -1.34
N SER A 158 -30.96 6.47 -1.03
CA SER A 158 -30.99 7.58 -2.01
C SER A 158 -29.77 8.47 -1.85
#